data_17b0cbe7a2d2d221bb3e8a13544afcd9
#
_entry.id   17b0cbe7a2d2d221bb3e8a13544afcd9
#
_cell.length_a   1.000
_cell.length_b   1.000
_cell.length_c   1.000
_cell.angle_alpha   90.00
_cell.angle_beta   90.00
_cell.angle_gamma   90.00
#
_symmetry.space_group_name_H-M   'P 1'
#
loop_
_entity.id
_entity.type
_entity.pdbx_description
1 polymer ?
#
loop_
_entity_poly.entity_id
_entity_poly.type
_entity_poly.pdbx_seq_one_letter_code
_entity_poly.pdbx_strand_id
1 'polypeptide(L)'
;VAPSGNGGGGADRRDRRRGRRGRDRGERNDRGDRRPRGPRPTIDQLLRKGQEVVVQITKEGIGQKGPTLTTYVSLPGRCLVLMPSLPKCGVSRKIDDSRERKRLKRIVRELDETGAGGIGFIVRTAGINKSLQDLQRDRDYLKKIWEMVAQRLKVTRAPALLYQESDLVLKAMRDQFTPDIADVVADGEDVYMRIRDFAEKLMPCSTGTAGS
;
A
#
# COMPACT_ATOMS: atom_id res chain seq x y z
N VAL A 1 -84.17 -29.13 -28.81
CA VAL A 1 -84.07 -29.39 -30.25
C VAL A 1 -82.68 -29.14 -30.73
N ALA A 2 -81.89 -30.19 -30.88
CA ALA A 2 -80.65 -30.11 -31.65
C ALA A 2 -81.02 -30.00 -33.16
N PRO A 3 -80.09 -29.79 -34.12
CA PRO A 3 -78.87 -30.56 -34.29
C PRO A 3 -77.64 -29.78 -34.82
N SER A 4 -76.49 -30.41 -34.61
CA SER A 4 -75.50 -30.97 -35.52
C SER A 4 -74.90 -30.12 -36.64
N GLY A 5 -73.56 -30.24 -36.75
CA GLY A 5 -72.78 -29.93 -37.94
C GLY A 5 -71.34 -29.67 -37.68
N ASN A 6 -70.54 -30.57 -37.54
CA ASN A 6 -69.40 -31.22 -38.22
C ASN A 6 -68.56 -30.32 -39.17
N GLY A 7 -67.21 -30.41 -39.01
CA GLY A 7 -66.23 -30.09 -40.09
C GLY A 7 -65.00 -29.33 -39.54
N GLY A 8 -63.98 -29.98 -39.17
CA GLY A 8 -62.84 -30.40 -39.95
C GLY A 8 -61.69 -29.44 -40.03
N GLY A 9 -60.57 -29.84 -39.48
CA GLY A 9 -59.26 -29.63 -40.11
C GLY A 9 -58.36 -28.46 -39.70
N GLY A 10 -57.22 -28.78 -39.27
CA GLY A 10 -56.10 -27.84 -39.45
C GLY A 10 -55.24 -27.61 -38.19
N ALA A 11 -54.36 -28.55 -37.97
CA ALA A 11 -53.24 -28.36 -37.02
C ALA A 11 -52.36 -27.20 -37.43
N ASP A 12 -52.14 -26.27 -36.54
CA ASP A 12 -50.91 -25.51 -36.57
C ASP A 12 -50.36 -25.27 -35.14
N ARG A 13 -49.46 -26.16 -34.81
CA ARG A 13 -48.70 -26.08 -33.54
C ARG A 13 -47.66 -25.02 -33.67
N ARG A 14 -47.95 -23.79 -33.37
CA ARG A 14 -46.95 -22.72 -33.16
C ARG A 14 -46.43 -22.81 -31.73
N ASP A 15 -45.30 -23.47 -31.68
CA ASP A 15 -44.38 -23.62 -30.55
C ASP A 15 -43.98 -22.24 -29.98
N ARG A 16 -44.61 -21.83 -28.88
CA ARG A 16 -44.22 -20.61 -28.13
C ARG A 16 -43.03 -20.98 -27.26
N ARG A 17 -41.84 -21.03 -27.85
CA ARG A 17 -40.58 -21.02 -27.12
C ARG A 17 -40.41 -19.66 -26.40
N ARG A 18 -40.89 -19.60 -25.18
CA ARG A 18 -40.50 -18.54 -24.24
C ARG A 18 -38.99 -18.68 -23.96
N GLY A 19 -38.18 -17.94 -24.67
CA GLY A 19 -36.77 -17.79 -24.40
C GLY A 19 -36.57 -17.23 -22.99
N ARG A 20 -36.15 -18.07 -22.07
CA ARG A 20 -35.53 -17.66 -20.81
C ARG A 20 -34.26 -16.94 -21.16
N ARG A 21 -34.31 -15.61 -21.16
CA ARG A 21 -33.11 -14.76 -21.10
C ARG A 21 -32.40 -15.04 -19.80
N GLY A 22 -31.51 -16.02 -19.79
CA GLY A 22 -30.49 -16.20 -18.78
C GLY A 22 -29.68 -14.90 -18.72
N ARG A 23 -29.78 -14.18 -17.61
CA ARG A 23 -28.84 -13.14 -17.26
C ARG A 23 -27.53 -13.86 -16.91
N ASP A 24 -26.75 -14.12 -17.92
CA ASP A 24 -25.36 -14.48 -17.78
C ASP A 24 -24.64 -13.25 -17.19
N ARG A 25 -24.57 -13.22 -15.87
CA ARG A 25 -23.65 -12.33 -15.14
C ARG A 25 -22.27 -12.88 -15.41
N GLY A 26 -21.71 -12.47 -16.53
CA GLY A 26 -20.32 -12.67 -16.81
C GLY A 26 -19.48 -12.24 -15.61
N GLU A 27 -19.04 -13.20 -14.83
CA GLU A 27 -17.85 -13.07 -14.01
C GLU A 27 -16.74 -12.60 -14.94
N ARG A 28 -16.52 -11.29 -14.95
CA ARG A 28 -15.33 -10.72 -15.55
C ARG A 28 -14.18 -11.25 -14.72
N ASN A 29 -13.70 -12.41 -15.11
CA ASN A 29 -12.42 -12.95 -14.73
C ASN A 29 -11.41 -11.80 -14.92
N ASP A 30 -11.00 -11.20 -13.82
CA ASP A 30 -9.82 -10.33 -13.72
C ASP A 30 -8.56 -11.20 -13.90
N ARG A 31 -8.50 -11.87 -15.02
CA ARG A 31 -7.28 -12.46 -15.57
C ARG A 31 -6.51 -11.30 -16.17
N GLY A 32 -5.96 -10.45 -15.25
CA GLY A 32 -5.04 -9.40 -15.63
C GLY A 32 -4.07 -9.95 -16.65
N ASP A 33 -3.99 -9.25 -17.74
CA ASP A 33 -3.12 -9.37 -18.90
C ASP A 33 -1.72 -9.85 -18.47
N ARG A 34 -1.55 -11.15 -18.33
CA ARG A 34 -0.26 -11.80 -18.11
C ARG A 34 0.41 -11.91 -19.47
N ARG A 35 0.80 -10.76 -20.02
CA ARG A 35 1.77 -10.76 -21.10
C ARG A 35 2.94 -11.64 -20.66
N PRO A 36 3.38 -12.58 -21.49
CA PRO A 36 4.52 -13.41 -21.16
C PRO A 36 5.69 -12.46 -20.86
N ARG A 37 6.12 -12.41 -19.61
CA ARG A 37 7.31 -11.67 -19.22
C ARG A 37 8.45 -12.37 -19.94
N GLY A 38 9.10 -11.68 -20.85
CA GLY A 38 10.34 -12.13 -21.47
C GLY A 38 11.35 -12.62 -20.42
N PRO A 39 12.39 -13.33 -20.80
CA PRO A 39 13.39 -13.84 -19.86
C PRO A 39 13.89 -12.70 -18.97
N ARG A 40 13.88 -12.95 -17.65
CA ARG A 40 14.37 -11.94 -16.69
C ARG A 40 15.85 -11.71 -16.95
N PRO A 41 16.31 -10.45 -17.02
CA PRO A 41 17.71 -10.18 -17.18
C PRO A 41 18.52 -10.79 -16.03
N THR A 42 19.69 -11.30 -16.33
CA THR A 42 20.62 -11.82 -15.32
C THR A 42 21.23 -10.68 -14.52
N ILE A 43 21.79 -10.99 -13.34
CA ILE A 43 22.41 -9.98 -12.48
C ILE A 43 23.54 -9.23 -13.19
N ASP A 44 24.31 -9.92 -14.03
CA ASP A 44 25.43 -9.35 -14.80
C ASP A 44 24.95 -8.35 -15.86
N GLN A 45 23.71 -8.46 -16.32
CA GLN A 45 23.08 -7.51 -17.23
C GLN A 45 22.53 -6.27 -16.49
N LEU A 46 22.19 -6.43 -15.22
CA LEU A 46 21.59 -5.37 -14.39
C LEU A 46 22.64 -4.54 -13.65
N LEU A 47 23.73 -5.15 -13.22
CA LEU A 47 24.77 -4.53 -12.39
C LEU A 47 26.14 -4.69 -13.06
N ARG A 48 26.95 -3.63 -12.98
CA ARG A 48 28.32 -3.62 -13.47
C ARG A 48 29.30 -3.53 -12.31
N LYS A 49 30.47 -4.15 -12.44
CA LYS A 49 31.55 -4.03 -11.45
C LYS A 49 31.94 -2.55 -11.30
N GLY A 50 32.01 -2.07 -10.04
CA GLY A 50 32.31 -0.68 -9.72
C GLY A 50 31.12 0.28 -9.78
N GLN A 51 29.92 -0.20 -10.12
CA GLN A 51 28.72 0.60 -10.12
C GLN A 51 28.25 0.86 -8.68
N GLU A 52 27.99 2.12 -8.33
CA GLU A 52 27.33 2.50 -7.07
C GLU A 52 25.83 2.28 -7.20
N VAL A 53 25.24 1.63 -6.20
CA VAL A 53 23.81 1.33 -6.16
C VAL A 53 23.23 1.60 -4.76
N VAL A 54 22.02 2.08 -4.71
CA VAL A 54 21.27 2.21 -3.46
C VAL A 54 20.62 0.87 -3.13
N VAL A 55 20.90 0.37 -1.95
CA VAL A 55 20.33 -0.89 -1.46
C VAL A 55 19.71 -0.69 -0.08
N GLN A 56 18.66 -1.44 0.19
CA GLN A 56 18.05 -1.55 1.51
C GLN A 56 18.37 -2.92 2.08
N ILE A 57 18.86 -2.96 3.32
CA ILE A 57 19.03 -4.17 4.10
C ILE A 57 17.64 -4.58 4.61
N THR A 58 17.14 -5.73 4.16
CA THR A 58 15.83 -6.25 4.56
C THR A 58 15.91 -7.27 5.69
N LYS A 59 17.05 -7.92 5.83
CA LYS A 59 17.36 -8.86 6.92
C LYS A 59 18.83 -8.75 7.27
N GLU A 60 19.13 -8.80 8.54
CA GLU A 60 20.49 -8.89 9.03
C GLU A 60 21.13 -10.22 8.68
N GLY A 61 22.46 -10.26 8.67
CA GLY A 61 23.20 -11.49 8.49
C GLY A 61 23.06 -12.37 9.73
N ILE A 62 22.99 -13.68 9.54
CA ILE A 62 22.91 -14.66 10.63
C ILE A 62 24.04 -15.70 10.45
N GLY A 63 24.94 -15.78 11.40
CA GLY A 63 26.10 -16.68 11.34
C GLY A 63 26.96 -16.37 10.10
N GLN A 64 27.15 -17.36 9.22
CA GLN A 64 27.93 -17.21 7.98
C GLN A 64 27.15 -16.63 6.81
N LYS A 65 25.83 -16.43 6.96
CA LYS A 65 24.98 -15.84 5.92
C LYS A 65 25.02 -14.33 6.03
N GLY A 66 25.45 -13.65 4.97
CA GLY A 66 25.41 -12.20 4.87
C GLY A 66 23.98 -11.62 4.88
N PRO A 67 23.85 -10.31 5.01
CA PRO A 67 22.56 -9.62 5.01
C PRO A 67 21.84 -9.77 3.65
N THR A 68 20.52 -9.74 3.71
CA THR A 68 19.69 -9.72 2.49
C THR A 68 19.47 -8.29 2.04
N LEU A 69 19.81 -8.00 0.80
CA LEU A 69 19.73 -6.68 0.18
C LEU A 69 18.64 -6.65 -0.90
N THR A 70 18.06 -5.47 -1.11
CA THR A 70 17.16 -5.18 -2.22
C THR A 70 17.39 -3.77 -2.77
N THR A 71 17.24 -3.60 -4.07
CA THR A 71 17.21 -2.27 -4.72
C THR A 71 15.80 -1.65 -4.72
N TYR A 72 14.78 -2.44 -4.35
CA TYR A 72 13.42 -1.94 -4.17
C TYR A 72 13.27 -1.31 -2.78
N VAL A 73 13.69 -0.05 -2.68
CA VAL A 73 13.59 0.70 -1.43
C VAL A 73 12.13 0.88 -1.03
N SER A 74 11.83 0.65 0.24
CA SER A 74 10.52 0.85 0.82
C SER A 74 10.64 1.54 2.18
N LEU A 75 9.92 2.63 2.38
CA LEU A 75 9.87 3.37 3.63
C LEU A 75 8.51 3.14 4.31
N PRO A 76 8.47 2.41 5.42
CA PRO A 76 7.22 2.14 6.12
C PRO A 76 6.80 3.35 6.96
N GLY A 77 5.61 3.87 6.71
CA GLY A 77 4.88 4.77 7.57
C GLY A 77 3.91 4.01 8.48
N ARG A 78 3.03 4.72 9.14
CA ARG A 78 1.98 4.14 9.97
C ARG A 78 0.92 3.43 9.11
N CYS A 79 0.31 4.15 8.20
CA CYS A 79 -0.79 3.68 7.35
C CYS A 79 -0.35 3.35 5.93
N LEU A 80 0.76 3.89 5.48
CA LEU A 80 1.30 3.76 4.13
C LEU A 80 2.70 3.14 4.15
N VAL A 81 3.07 2.58 3.02
CA VAL A 81 4.47 2.30 2.68
C VAL A 81 4.78 3.07 1.41
N LEU A 82 5.80 3.90 1.45
CA LEU A 82 6.29 4.63 0.28
C LEU A 82 7.30 3.76 -0.47
N MET A 83 7.15 3.68 -1.79
CA MET A 83 8.00 2.89 -2.69
C MET A 83 8.54 3.76 -3.83
N PRO A 84 9.72 4.39 -3.65
CA PRO A 84 10.26 5.34 -4.63
C PRO A 84 10.54 4.71 -5.99
N SER A 85 10.91 3.43 -5.99
CA SER A 85 11.27 2.70 -7.22
C SER A 85 10.08 2.10 -7.98
N LEU A 86 8.86 2.22 -7.45
CA LEU A 86 7.66 1.62 -8.05
C LEU A 86 6.54 2.65 -8.15
N PRO A 87 6.30 3.24 -9.33
CA PRO A 87 5.26 4.26 -9.52
C PRO A 87 3.85 3.65 -9.58
N LYS A 88 3.52 2.79 -8.62
CA LYS A 88 2.22 2.12 -8.54
C LYS A 88 1.66 2.22 -7.14
N CYS A 89 0.46 2.76 -7.05
CA CYS A 89 -0.28 2.84 -5.81
C CYS A 89 -1.19 1.63 -5.63
N GLY A 90 -1.32 1.16 -4.39
CA GLY A 90 -2.06 -0.06 -4.10
C GLY A 90 -2.56 -0.16 -2.66
N VAL A 91 -3.27 -1.26 -2.41
CA VAL A 91 -3.81 -1.60 -1.09
C VAL A 91 -3.30 -2.98 -0.70
N SER A 92 -2.85 -3.13 0.53
CA SER A 92 -2.34 -4.41 1.07
C SER A 92 -3.27 -5.57 0.78
N ARG A 93 -2.72 -6.70 0.37
CA ARG A 93 -3.47 -7.94 0.14
C ARG A 93 -4.08 -8.53 1.41
N LYS A 94 -3.56 -8.15 2.58
CA LYS A 94 -4.08 -8.56 3.89
C LYS A 94 -5.40 -7.87 4.29
N ILE A 95 -5.90 -6.93 3.50
CA ILE A 95 -7.20 -6.29 3.72
C ILE A 95 -8.23 -7.11 2.94
N ASP A 96 -8.97 -7.96 3.61
CA ASP A 96 -9.90 -8.91 2.97
C ASP A 96 -11.28 -8.29 2.71
N ASP A 97 -11.70 -7.30 3.51
CA ASP A 97 -12.97 -6.61 3.27
C ASP A 97 -12.98 -5.91 1.91
N SER A 98 -13.85 -6.40 1.04
CA SER A 98 -14.00 -5.91 -0.32
C SER A 98 -14.52 -4.47 -0.40
N ARG A 99 -15.35 -4.01 0.56
CA ARG A 99 -15.89 -2.65 0.62
C ARG A 99 -14.79 -1.67 1.01
N GLU A 100 -14.10 -1.98 2.10
CA GLU A 100 -12.99 -1.18 2.58
C GLU A 100 -11.85 -1.11 1.57
N ARG A 101 -11.53 -2.24 0.94
CA ARG A 101 -10.54 -2.29 -0.14
C ARG A 101 -10.90 -1.39 -1.33
N LYS A 102 -12.17 -1.32 -1.72
CA LYS A 102 -12.64 -0.41 -2.77
C LYS A 102 -12.55 1.05 -2.33
N ARG A 103 -12.91 1.35 -1.07
CA ARG A 103 -12.79 2.68 -0.47
C ARG A 103 -11.34 3.17 -0.49
N LEU A 104 -10.44 2.36 0.04
CA LEU A 104 -9.01 2.67 0.10
C LEU A 104 -8.38 2.82 -1.28
N LYS A 105 -8.76 2.00 -2.26
CA LYS A 105 -8.30 2.17 -3.66
C LYS A 105 -8.70 3.52 -4.26
N ARG A 106 -9.87 4.08 -3.88
CA ARG A 106 -10.29 5.41 -4.32
C ARG A 106 -9.43 6.48 -3.69
N ILE A 107 -9.24 6.41 -2.37
CA ILE A 107 -8.39 7.35 -1.63
C ILE A 107 -6.95 7.34 -2.17
N VAL A 108 -6.40 6.18 -2.43
CA VAL A 108 -5.02 6.05 -2.96
C VAL A 108 -4.87 6.69 -4.34
N ARG A 109 -5.88 6.62 -5.20
CA ARG A 109 -5.86 7.32 -6.50
C ARG A 109 -5.84 8.84 -6.30
N GLU A 110 -6.68 9.34 -5.40
CA GLU A 110 -6.72 10.75 -5.05
C GLU A 110 -5.38 11.24 -4.46
N LEU A 111 -4.74 10.41 -3.63
CA LEU A 111 -3.39 10.68 -3.12
C LEU A 111 -2.32 10.72 -4.22
N ASP A 112 -2.46 9.90 -5.26
CA ASP A 112 -1.56 9.84 -6.41
C ASP A 112 -1.71 11.08 -7.30
N GLU A 113 -2.94 11.48 -7.58
CA GLU A 113 -3.28 12.67 -8.39
C GLU A 113 -2.78 13.97 -7.74
N THR A 114 -2.77 14.05 -6.42
CA THR A 114 -2.32 15.25 -5.66
C THR A 114 -0.80 15.40 -5.53
N GLY A 115 -0.01 14.69 -6.32
CA GLY A 115 1.42 14.98 -6.45
C GLY A 115 2.37 13.89 -5.99
N ALA A 116 2.09 12.65 -6.30
CA ALA A 116 3.01 11.55 -6.01
C ALA A 116 4.30 11.58 -6.85
N GLY A 117 4.33 12.36 -7.94
CA GLY A 117 5.56 12.57 -8.71
C GLY A 117 6.24 11.29 -9.20
N GLY A 118 5.47 10.22 -9.48
CA GLY A 118 6.00 8.91 -9.87
C GLY A 118 6.42 8.01 -8.69
N ILE A 119 6.10 8.38 -7.45
CA ILE A 119 6.36 7.60 -6.24
C ILE A 119 5.12 6.78 -5.90
N GLY A 120 5.28 5.46 -5.71
CA GLY A 120 4.18 4.59 -5.35
C GLY A 120 3.93 4.51 -3.85
N PHE A 121 2.66 4.22 -3.50
CA PHE A 121 2.23 4.02 -2.12
C PHE A 121 1.40 2.75 -1.99
N ILE A 122 1.60 2.03 -0.89
CA ILE A 122 0.78 0.88 -0.54
C ILE A 122 0.13 1.13 0.82
N VAL A 123 -1.21 1.09 0.87
CA VAL A 123 -1.94 1.19 2.15
C VAL A 123 -1.74 -0.10 2.95
N ARG A 124 -1.32 0.05 4.21
CA ARG A 124 -1.17 -1.03 5.20
C ARG A 124 -2.52 -1.36 5.85
N THR A 125 -2.59 -2.45 6.59
CA THR A 125 -3.77 -2.82 7.41
C THR A 125 -4.12 -1.74 8.43
N ALA A 126 -3.14 -1.04 8.98
CA ALA A 126 -3.34 0.10 9.88
C ALA A 126 -4.07 1.31 9.23
N GLY A 127 -4.18 1.33 7.90
CA GLY A 127 -4.97 2.33 7.15
C GLY A 127 -6.46 2.01 7.05
N ILE A 128 -6.92 0.88 7.59
CA ILE A 128 -8.36 0.53 7.67
C ILE A 128 -9.07 1.60 8.51
N ASN A 129 -10.24 2.03 8.06
CA ASN A 129 -11.07 3.08 8.69
C ASN A 129 -10.40 4.47 8.83
N LYS A 130 -9.20 4.68 8.28
CA LYS A 130 -8.55 5.99 8.30
C LYS A 130 -9.14 6.92 7.24
N SER A 131 -9.13 8.22 7.56
CA SER A 131 -9.59 9.27 6.66
C SER A 131 -8.56 9.56 5.55
N LEU A 132 -8.99 10.27 4.51
CA LEU A 132 -8.07 10.79 3.49
C LEU A 132 -6.99 11.68 4.13
N GLN A 133 -7.38 12.54 5.08
CA GLN A 133 -6.46 13.46 5.76
C GLN A 133 -5.36 12.73 6.55
N ASP A 134 -5.71 11.63 7.24
CA ASP A 134 -4.73 10.81 7.95
C ASP A 134 -3.71 10.19 7.01
N LEU A 135 -4.18 9.68 5.87
CA LEU A 135 -3.31 9.11 4.84
C LEU A 135 -2.47 10.18 4.14
N GLN A 136 -2.99 11.39 3.95
CA GLN A 136 -2.22 12.53 3.43
C GLN A 136 -1.07 12.92 4.37
N ARG A 137 -1.33 13.01 5.67
CA ARG A 137 -0.30 13.31 6.67
C ARG A 137 0.83 12.28 6.66
N ASP A 138 0.48 10.99 6.63
CA ASP A 138 1.46 9.90 6.58
C ASP A 138 2.26 9.92 5.27
N ARG A 139 1.60 10.19 4.14
CA ARG A 139 2.25 10.41 2.84
C ARG A 139 3.27 11.55 2.90
N ASP A 140 2.85 12.71 3.40
CA ASP A 140 3.69 13.91 3.42
C ASP A 140 4.91 13.73 4.32
N TYR A 141 4.74 13.03 5.44
CA TYR A 141 5.83 12.61 6.30
C TYR A 141 6.84 11.71 5.57
N LEU A 142 6.34 10.67 4.89
CA LEU A 142 7.18 9.75 4.13
C LEU A 142 7.90 10.43 2.97
N LYS A 143 7.25 11.38 2.30
CA LYS A 143 7.88 12.20 1.25
C LYS A 143 9.04 13.02 1.79
N LYS A 144 8.89 13.67 2.95
CA LYS A 144 9.98 14.40 3.60
C LYS A 144 11.17 13.51 3.93
N ILE A 145 10.92 12.30 4.45
CA ILE A 145 11.99 11.33 4.69
C ILE A 145 12.70 10.98 3.39
N TRP A 146 11.95 10.69 2.34
CA TRP A 146 12.54 10.34 1.05
C TRP A 146 13.35 11.50 0.44
N GLU A 147 12.88 12.72 0.53
CA GLU A 147 13.60 13.92 0.09
C GLU A 147 14.92 14.09 0.83
N MET A 148 14.93 13.85 2.14
CA MET A 148 16.15 13.87 2.95
C MET A 148 17.15 12.79 2.51
N VAL A 149 16.66 11.56 2.24
CA VAL A 149 17.48 10.46 1.72
C VAL A 149 18.04 10.81 0.34
N ALA A 150 17.21 11.36 -0.53
CA ALA A 150 17.60 11.76 -1.88
C ALA A 150 18.64 12.90 -1.88
N GLN A 151 18.56 13.83 -0.94
CA GLN A 151 19.56 14.87 -0.76
C GLN A 151 20.89 14.28 -0.27
N ARG A 152 20.85 13.40 0.74
CA ARG A 152 22.06 12.72 1.23
C ARG A 152 22.75 11.92 0.11
N LEU A 153 21.98 11.24 -0.72
CA LEU A 153 22.51 10.47 -1.85
C LEU A 153 23.35 11.34 -2.81
N LYS A 154 22.99 12.62 -3.00
CA LYS A 154 23.70 13.53 -3.90
C LYS A 154 25.07 13.97 -3.39
N VAL A 155 25.24 14.01 -2.07
CA VAL A 155 26.44 14.58 -1.44
C VAL A 155 27.35 13.55 -0.79
N THR A 156 26.87 12.30 -0.66
CA THR A 156 27.59 11.25 0.07
C THR A 156 28.18 10.25 -0.90
N ARG A 157 29.45 9.93 -0.73
CA ARG A 157 30.15 8.89 -1.53
C ARG A 157 29.93 7.50 -0.94
N ALA A 158 29.77 6.51 -1.80
CA ALA A 158 29.68 5.13 -1.40
C ALA A 158 31.04 4.58 -0.88
N PRO A 159 31.03 3.63 0.08
CA PRO A 159 29.86 3.12 0.80
C PRO A 159 29.47 4.03 1.97
N ALA A 160 28.19 4.29 2.17
CA ALA A 160 27.71 5.13 3.26
C ALA A 160 26.26 4.80 3.64
N LEU A 161 25.94 5.04 4.92
CA LEU A 161 24.59 4.91 5.45
C LEU A 161 23.78 6.18 5.09
N LEU A 162 22.78 6.03 4.24
CA LEU A 162 21.91 7.13 3.83
C LEU A 162 20.76 7.35 4.82
N TYR A 163 20.15 6.29 5.27
CA TYR A 163 19.03 6.30 6.20
C TYR A 163 19.00 5.00 7.02
N GLN A 164 18.69 5.12 8.27
CA GLN A 164 18.41 4.01 9.15
C GLN A 164 17.01 4.21 9.72
N GLU A 165 16.17 3.18 9.64
CA GLU A 165 14.88 3.21 10.31
C GLU A 165 15.12 3.39 11.81
N SER A 166 14.31 4.25 12.40
CA SER A 166 14.37 4.59 13.81
C SER A 166 14.44 3.36 14.70
N ASP A 167 15.01 3.55 15.87
CA ASP A 167 15.13 2.50 16.88
C ASP A 167 13.76 1.89 17.25
N LEU A 168 13.80 0.84 18.06
CA LEU A 168 12.62 0.09 18.47
C LEU A 168 11.55 0.96 19.11
N VAL A 169 11.94 1.99 19.87
CA VAL A 169 11.04 2.89 20.57
C VAL A 169 10.20 3.70 19.58
N LEU A 170 10.85 4.35 18.62
CA LEU A 170 10.15 5.15 17.60
C LEU A 170 9.33 4.28 16.66
N LYS A 171 9.77 3.04 16.41
CA LYS A 171 8.99 2.06 15.66
C LYS A 171 7.73 1.64 16.42
N ALA A 172 7.84 1.40 17.72
CA ALA A 172 6.68 1.11 18.57
C ALA A 172 5.71 2.30 18.60
N MET A 173 6.22 3.52 18.76
CA MET A 173 5.41 4.72 18.69
C MET A 173 4.67 4.85 17.36
N ARG A 174 5.36 4.68 16.24
CA ARG A 174 4.74 4.74 14.91
C ARG A 174 3.61 3.73 14.74
N ASP A 175 3.81 2.50 15.19
CA ASP A 175 2.88 1.40 14.93
C ASP A 175 1.76 1.29 15.98
N GLN A 176 2.02 1.67 17.24
CA GLN A 176 1.12 1.46 18.37
C GLN A 176 0.45 2.75 18.90
N PHE A 177 1.07 3.92 18.72
CA PHE A 177 0.52 5.16 19.27
C PHE A 177 -0.78 5.56 18.54
N THR A 178 -1.91 5.36 19.21
CA THR A 178 -3.28 5.61 18.72
C THR A 178 -3.96 6.68 19.59
N PRO A 179 -5.02 7.34 19.13
CA PRO A 179 -5.71 8.39 19.91
C PRO A 179 -6.35 7.92 21.22
N ASP A 180 -6.50 6.62 21.40
CA ASP A 180 -7.01 5.97 22.60
C ASP A 180 -5.95 5.74 23.68
N ILE A 181 -4.67 5.98 23.37
CA ILE A 181 -3.60 5.93 24.35
C ILE A 181 -3.60 7.26 25.14
N ALA A 182 -3.86 7.16 26.45
CA ALA A 182 -3.87 8.31 27.33
C ALA A 182 -2.45 8.79 27.67
N ASP A 183 -1.54 7.86 28.00
CA ASP A 183 -0.21 8.16 28.49
C ASP A 183 0.86 7.28 27.81
N VAL A 184 2.03 7.88 27.61
CA VAL A 184 3.25 7.18 27.23
C VAL A 184 4.30 7.49 28.27
N VAL A 185 4.79 6.48 28.95
CA VAL A 185 5.78 6.60 30.03
C VAL A 185 7.14 6.09 29.53
N ALA A 186 8.17 6.87 29.76
CA ALA A 186 9.56 6.48 29.48
C ALA A 186 10.39 6.63 30.76
N ASP A 187 11.28 5.66 31.00
CA ASP A 187 12.17 5.62 32.16
C ASP A 187 13.48 6.40 31.96
N GLY A 188 13.76 6.84 30.72
CA GLY A 188 14.94 7.61 30.36
C GLY A 188 14.62 8.94 29.70
N GLU A 189 15.32 10.01 30.10
CA GLU A 189 15.10 11.35 29.57
C GLU A 189 15.39 11.45 28.08
N ASP A 190 16.45 10.79 27.60
CA ASP A 190 16.79 10.72 26.18
C ASP A 190 15.71 10.02 25.34
N VAL A 191 15.10 8.97 25.88
CA VAL A 191 13.99 8.24 25.27
C VAL A 191 12.75 9.11 25.25
N TYR A 192 12.43 9.77 26.37
CA TYR A 192 11.32 10.71 26.49
C TYR A 192 11.40 11.82 25.43
N MET A 193 12.57 12.48 25.31
CA MET A 193 12.78 13.55 24.34
C MET A 193 12.56 13.08 22.91
N ARG A 194 13.08 11.90 22.56
CA ARG A 194 12.88 11.31 21.22
C ARG A 194 11.42 10.97 20.93
N ILE A 195 10.70 10.42 21.92
CA ILE A 195 9.26 10.13 21.81
C ILE A 195 8.48 11.43 21.61
N ARG A 196 8.76 12.45 22.40
CA ARG A 196 8.11 13.76 22.31
C ARG A 196 8.29 14.38 20.92
N ASP A 197 9.54 14.48 20.47
CA ASP A 197 9.87 15.04 19.15
C ASP A 197 9.20 14.26 17.99
N PHE A 198 9.07 12.96 18.15
CA PHE A 198 8.39 12.10 17.19
C PHE A 198 6.88 12.34 17.17
N ALA A 199 6.25 12.42 18.35
CA ALA A 199 4.82 12.68 18.49
C ALA A 199 4.44 14.06 17.94
N GLU A 200 5.21 15.09 18.20
CA GLU A 200 5.01 16.43 17.67
C GLU A 200 5.08 16.49 16.13
N LYS A 201 5.97 15.72 15.53
CA LYS A 201 6.12 15.65 14.06
C LYS A 201 5.00 14.88 13.37
N LEU A 202 4.51 13.81 14.02
CA LEU A 202 3.49 12.93 13.42
C LEU A 202 2.07 13.31 13.80
N MET A 203 1.86 13.91 14.96
CA MET A 203 0.53 14.22 15.50
C MET A 203 0.47 15.63 16.11
N PRO A 204 0.55 16.68 15.30
CA PRO A 204 0.56 18.06 15.81
C PRO A 204 -0.70 18.50 16.58
N CYS A 205 -1.73 17.64 16.67
CA CYS A 205 -2.98 17.95 17.36
C CYS A 205 -3.18 17.18 18.69
N SER A 206 -2.21 16.38 19.15
CA SER A 206 -2.35 15.56 20.36
C SER A 206 -1.51 16.03 21.56
N THR A 207 -0.81 17.14 21.44
CA THR A 207 -0.08 17.73 22.57
C THR A 207 -1.03 18.56 23.44
N GLY A 208 -1.99 17.88 24.06
CA GLY A 208 -2.63 18.37 25.26
C GLY A 208 -1.63 18.22 26.40
N THR A 209 -1.13 19.37 26.88
CA THR A 209 -0.45 19.61 28.18
C THR A 209 0.26 18.40 28.80
N ALA A 210 1.54 18.24 28.49
CA ALA A 210 2.40 17.48 29.37
C ALA A 210 2.57 18.28 30.67
N GLY A 211 1.80 17.90 31.70
CA GLY A 211 2.01 18.34 33.06
C GLY A 211 3.32 17.75 33.57
N SER A 212 4.21 18.62 34.00
CA SER A 212 5.41 18.29 34.79
C SER A 212 5.02 17.81 36.18
#